data_cb127a921d25d4a98ab308973ac4e38a
#
_entry.id   cb127a921d25d4a98ab308973ac4e38a
#
_cell.length_a   1.000
_cell.length_b   1.000
_cell.length_c   1.000
_cell.angle_alpha   90.00
_cell.angle_beta   90.00
_cell.angle_gamma   90.00
#
_symmetry.space_group_name_H-M   'P 1'
#
loop_
_entity.id
_entity.type
_entity.pdbx_description
1 polymer ?
#
loop_
_entity_poly.entity_id
_entity_poly.type
_entity_poly.pdbx_seq_one_letter_code
_entity_poly.pdbx_strand_id
1 'polypeptide(L)'
;VRDIVGAVCETNDALGVAFPSLHTKLEREVFFITTQELEDLYPDKTPKERENAIVREHHTVFLMQIGGKLKSGKPHDGRAPDYDDWALNGDILMWNPVLQCAFEISSMGIRVDEASLDCQLHEAGCDDRRELPFHKMLLHGELPLTMGGGIGQSRICMLMIGVCHIGEVQSS
;
A
#
# COMPACT_ATOMS: atom_id res chain seq x y z
N VAL A 1 -3.38 8.67 -6.81
CA VAL A 1 -3.71 8.42 -5.40
C VAL A 1 -4.93 9.24 -4.98
N ARG A 2 -4.88 10.57 -5.10
CA ARG A 2 -5.99 11.46 -4.69
C ARG A 2 -7.31 11.13 -5.38
N ASP A 3 -7.29 10.81 -6.66
CA ASP A 3 -8.50 10.44 -7.41
C ASP A 3 -9.11 9.11 -6.91
N ILE A 4 -8.26 8.14 -6.57
CA ILE A 4 -8.70 6.86 -5.98
C ILE A 4 -9.34 7.10 -4.62
N VAL A 5 -8.68 7.85 -3.74
CA VAL A 5 -9.23 8.22 -2.43
C VAL A 5 -10.53 9.01 -2.58
N GLY A 6 -10.59 9.95 -3.52
CA GLY A 6 -11.80 10.69 -3.87
C GLY A 6 -12.96 9.76 -4.23
N ALA A 7 -12.73 8.82 -5.13
CA ALA A 7 -13.74 7.85 -5.56
C ALA A 7 -14.22 6.93 -4.41
N VAL A 8 -13.30 6.50 -3.55
CA VAL A 8 -13.63 5.71 -2.34
C VAL A 8 -14.54 6.52 -1.40
N CYS A 9 -14.18 7.77 -1.13
CA CYS A 9 -14.99 8.65 -0.27
C CYS A 9 -16.35 8.95 -0.87
N GLU A 10 -16.45 9.22 -2.18
CA GLU A 10 -17.72 9.45 -2.88
C GLU A 10 -18.63 8.23 -2.83
N THR A 11 -18.04 7.04 -3.00
CA THR A 11 -18.78 5.78 -2.88
C THR A 11 -19.31 5.59 -1.46
N ASN A 12 -18.48 5.88 -0.45
CA ASN A 12 -18.88 5.81 0.95
C ASN A 12 -20.00 6.82 1.29
N ASP A 13 -19.92 8.05 0.78
CA ASP A 13 -20.95 9.09 0.97
C ASP A 13 -22.28 8.64 0.33
N ALA A 14 -22.23 8.10 -0.89
CA ALA A 14 -23.40 7.58 -1.58
C ALA A 14 -24.03 6.39 -0.83
N LEU A 15 -23.22 5.51 -0.26
CA LEU A 15 -23.66 4.40 0.58
C LEU A 15 -24.36 4.92 1.84
N GLY A 16 -23.81 5.94 2.51
CA GLY A 16 -24.40 6.58 3.69
C GLY A 16 -25.74 7.26 3.40
N VAL A 17 -25.93 7.81 2.20
CA VAL A 17 -27.22 8.34 1.76
C VAL A 17 -28.26 7.22 1.59
N ALA A 18 -27.86 6.11 0.95
CA ALA A 18 -28.75 4.97 0.71
C ALA A 18 -29.06 4.18 2.01
N PHE A 19 -28.09 4.08 2.90
CA PHE A 19 -28.15 3.31 4.14
C PHE A 19 -27.61 4.13 5.33
N PRO A 20 -28.39 5.05 5.90
CA PRO A 20 -27.92 5.97 6.95
C PRO A 20 -27.37 5.30 8.22
N SER A 21 -27.64 4.03 8.43
CA SER A 21 -27.08 3.24 9.53
C SER A 21 -25.61 2.82 9.29
N LEU A 22 -25.16 2.86 8.04
CA LEU A 22 -23.78 2.57 7.65
C LEU A 22 -23.03 3.90 7.54
N HIS A 23 -22.45 4.37 8.64
CA HIS A 23 -21.85 5.69 8.67
C HIS A 23 -20.40 5.63 9.15
N THR A 24 -19.51 5.29 8.24
CA THR A 24 -18.06 5.44 8.44
C THR A 24 -17.62 6.79 7.86
N LYS A 25 -16.98 7.63 8.66
CA LYS A 25 -16.40 8.88 8.17
C LYS A 25 -15.02 8.60 7.58
N LEU A 26 -14.84 8.89 6.28
CA LEU A 26 -13.55 8.80 5.59
C LEU A 26 -13.03 10.21 5.28
N GLU A 27 -11.72 10.40 5.42
CA GLU A 27 -11.08 11.68 5.12
C GLU A 27 -10.49 11.67 3.71
N ARG A 28 -10.82 12.72 2.92
CA ARG A 28 -10.38 12.88 1.52
C ARG A 28 -8.95 13.40 1.39
N GLU A 29 -8.48 14.14 2.40
CA GLU A 29 -7.13 14.67 2.39
C GLU A 29 -6.14 13.54 2.59
N VAL A 30 -5.15 13.44 1.69
CA VAL A 30 -4.13 12.38 1.73
C VAL A 30 -2.83 12.97 2.25
N PHE A 31 -2.34 12.44 3.35
CA PHE A 31 -1.00 12.70 3.85
C PHE A 31 0.01 11.78 3.18
N PHE A 32 1.06 12.32 2.59
CA PHE A 32 2.11 11.58 1.89
C PHE A 32 3.34 11.49 2.78
N ILE A 33 3.87 10.29 2.97
CA ILE A 33 5.07 10.05 3.77
C ILE A 33 5.84 8.85 3.22
N THR A 34 7.17 8.92 3.25
CA THR A 34 8.01 7.78 2.94
C THR A 34 8.20 6.87 4.16
N THR A 35 8.53 5.60 3.93
CA THR A 35 8.85 4.67 5.01
C THR A 35 10.03 5.14 5.87
N GLN A 36 11.01 5.85 5.26
CA GLN A 36 12.13 6.39 6.00
C GLN A 36 11.74 7.58 6.89
N GLU A 37 10.95 8.52 6.38
CA GLU A 37 10.43 9.63 7.20
C GLU A 37 9.59 9.10 8.36
N LEU A 38 8.79 8.05 8.11
CA LEU A 38 7.98 7.40 9.14
C LEU A 38 8.85 6.72 10.21
N GLU A 39 9.97 6.12 9.83
CA GLU A 39 10.94 5.58 10.78
C GLU A 39 11.61 6.70 11.59
N ASP A 40 12.01 7.79 10.94
CA ASP A 40 12.66 8.95 11.60
C ASP A 40 11.71 9.60 12.62
N LEU A 41 10.38 9.63 12.35
CA LEU A 41 9.36 10.15 13.28
C LEU A 41 9.13 9.22 14.49
N TYR A 42 9.18 7.92 14.29
CA TYR A 42 8.86 6.92 15.32
C TYR A 42 9.94 5.83 15.41
N PRO A 43 11.19 6.17 15.78
CA PRO A 43 12.33 5.23 15.72
C PRO A 43 12.15 3.99 16.61
N ASP A 44 11.48 4.16 17.75
CA ASP A 44 11.30 3.08 18.74
C ASP A 44 10.08 2.18 18.47
N LYS A 45 9.28 2.48 17.43
CA LYS A 45 8.09 1.71 17.10
C LYS A 45 8.38 0.67 16.03
N THR A 46 7.64 -0.42 16.08
CA THR A 46 7.58 -1.40 14.98
C THR A 46 6.90 -0.78 13.75
N PRO A 47 7.13 -1.30 12.53
CA PRO A 47 6.49 -0.79 11.33
C PRO A 47 4.97 -0.64 11.47
N LYS A 48 4.29 -1.64 12.02
CA LYS A 48 2.82 -1.60 12.20
C LYS A 48 2.37 -0.56 13.23
N GLU A 49 3.13 -0.35 14.28
CA GLU A 49 2.84 0.71 15.26
C GLU A 49 3.08 2.10 14.67
N ARG A 50 4.08 2.25 13.77
CA ARG A 50 4.33 3.49 13.02
C ARG A 50 3.15 3.83 12.11
N GLU A 51 2.67 2.85 11.33
CA GLU A 51 1.47 3.00 10.49
C GLU A 51 0.25 3.41 11.32
N ASN A 52 -0.01 2.69 12.42
CA ASN A 52 -1.14 3.00 13.30
C ASN A 52 -1.05 4.41 13.88
N ALA A 53 0.15 4.88 14.24
CA ALA A 53 0.35 6.21 14.80
C ALA A 53 0.03 7.30 13.76
N ILE A 54 0.63 7.23 12.58
CA ILE A 54 0.48 8.25 11.53
C ILE A 54 -0.93 8.24 10.94
N VAL A 55 -1.53 7.06 10.72
CA VAL A 55 -2.88 6.97 10.16
C VAL A 55 -3.95 7.37 11.17
N ARG A 56 -3.69 7.18 12.46
CA ARG A 56 -4.58 7.71 13.51
C ARG A 56 -4.62 9.24 13.53
N GLU A 57 -3.50 9.87 13.21
CA GLU A 57 -3.37 11.34 13.17
C GLU A 57 -3.98 11.95 11.91
N HIS A 58 -3.66 11.38 10.75
CA HIS A 58 -4.02 11.92 9.44
C HIS A 58 -5.22 11.25 8.77
N HIS A 59 -5.72 10.14 9.31
CA HIS A 59 -6.84 9.33 8.84
C HIS A 59 -6.66 8.69 7.47
N THR A 60 -6.09 9.38 6.48
CA THR A 60 -5.75 8.84 5.16
C THR A 60 -4.30 9.16 4.82
N VAL A 61 -3.50 8.12 4.62
CA VAL A 61 -2.05 8.22 4.37
C VAL A 61 -1.69 7.43 3.13
N PHE A 62 -0.82 8.01 2.30
CA PHE A 62 -0.10 7.27 1.27
C PHE A 62 1.33 7.04 1.73
N LEU A 63 1.61 5.80 2.13
CA LEU A 63 2.92 5.37 2.59
C LEU A 63 3.75 4.93 1.38
N MET A 64 4.87 5.61 1.14
CA MET A 64 5.69 5.47 -0.06
C MET A 64 7.02 4.76 0.22
N GLN A 65 7.63 4.22 -0.85
CA GLN A 65 8.97 3.65 -0.86
C GLN A 65 9.10 2.44 0.07
N ILE A 66 8.27 1.43 -0.17
CA ILE A 66 8.21 0.20 0.61
C ILE A 66 9.07 -0.86 -0.08
N GLY A 67 9.94 -1.56 0.66
CA GLY A 67 10.73 -2.70 0.18
C GLY A 67 12.23 -2.58 0.44
N GLY A 68 12.82 -1.43 0.16
CA GLY A 68 14.25 -1.18 0.41
C GLY A 68 14.60 -1.08 1.91
N LYS A 69 15.88 -1.25 2.22
CA LYS A 69 16.38 -1.12 3.59
C LYS A 69 16.36 0.32 4.06
N LEU A 70 15.84 0.55 5.25
CA LEU A 70 15.87 1.83 5.94
C LEU A 70 17.20 2.06 6.66
N LYS A 71 17.40 3.23 7.28
CA LYS A 71 18.59 3.56 8.08
C LYS A 71 18.87 2.55 9.20
N SER A 72 17.84 1.93 9.74
CA SER A 72 17.96 0.83 10.73
C SER A 72 18.55 -0.47 10.15
N GLY A 73 18.72 -0.56 8.83
CA GLY A 73 19.19 -1.75 8.13
C GLY A 73 18.09 -2.79 7.84
N LYS A 74 16.84 -2.51 8.19
CA LYS A 74 15.68 -3.37 7.95
C LYS A 74 14.68 -2.67 7.03
N PRO A 75 13.95 -3.39 6.16
CA PRO A 75 12.85 -2.79 5.42
C PRO A 75 11.68 -2.48 6.36
N HIS A 76 10.81 -1.54 5.94
CA HIS A 76 9.55 -1.27 6.62
C HIS A 76 8.63 -2.50 6.54
N ASP A 77 8.47 -3.02 5.35
CA ASP A 77 7.72 -4.25 5.06
C ASP A 77 8.38 -4.98 3.88
N GLY A 78 8.10 -6.29 3.75
CA GLY A 78 8.59 -7.10 2.65
C GLY A 78 7.88 -6.81 1.34
N ARG A 79 8.66 -6.59 0.27
CA ARG A 79 8.15 -6.49 -1.10
C ARG A 79 8.93 -7.42 -2.01
N ALA A 80 8.24 -8.06 -2.97
CA ALA A 80 8.90 -8.83 -4.00
C ALA A 80 9.84 -7.92 -4.82
N PRO A 81 11.09 -8.37 -5.09
CA PRO A 81 12.07 -7.55 -5.80
C PRO A 81 11.79 -7.42 -7.30
N ASP A 82 10.86 -8.19 -7.82
CA ASP A 82 10.55 -8.38 -9.22
C ASP A 82 9.11 -7.94 -9.59
N TYR A 83 8.54 -7.03 -8.85
CA TYR A 83 7.18 -6.52 -9.08
C TYR A 83 7.15 -5.00 -9.18
N ASP A 84 7.05 -4.27 -8.07
CA ASP A 84 7.10 -2.81 -8.04
C ASP A 84 8.52 -2.30 -7.79
N ASP A 85 8.86 -1.17 -8.41
CA ASP A 85 10.04 -0.40 -8.02
C ASP A 85 9.86 0.10 -6.57
N TRP A 86 10.80 -0.24 -5.70
CA TRP A 86 10.73 0.11 -4.28
C TRP A 86 10.83 1.61 -4.01
N ALA A 87 11.38 2.37 -4.95
CA ALA A 87 11.41 3.84 -4.86
C ALA A 87 10.11 4.49 -5.37
N LEU A 88 9.29 3.78 -6.13
CA LEU A 88 8.14 4.31 -6.86
C LEU A 88 6.83 3.57 -6.58
N ASN A 89 6.72 2.97 -5.41
CA ASN A 89 5.51 2.29 -4.93
C ASN A 89 4.92 2.96 -3.69
N GLY A 90 3.76 2.52 -3.30
CA GLY A 90 3.15 2.90 -2.03
C GLY A 90 1.78 2.28 -1.81
N ASP A 91 1.35 2.35 -0.56
CA ASP A 91 0.08 1.82 -0.08
C ASP A 91 -0.83 2.95 0.42
N ILE A 92 -2.11 2.88 0.07
CA ILE A 92 -3.14 3.74 0.67
C ILE A 92 -3.61 3.08 1.97
N LEU A 93 -3.35 3.75 3.07
CA LEU A 93 -3.78 3.36 4.40
C LEU A 93 -4.89 4.30 4.88
N MET A 94 -6.01 3.74 5.36
CA MET A 94 -7.07 4.51 6.01
C MET A 94 -7.28 4.05 7.44
N TRP A 95 -7.70 4.97 8.32
CA TRP A 95 -8.03 4.59 9.69
C TRP A 95 -9.31 3.77 9.73
N ASN A 96 -9.21 2.56 10.27
CA ASN A 96 -10.38 1.71 10.51
C ASN A 96 -10.88 1.96 11.96
N PRO A 97 -12.05 2.60 12.14
CA PRO A 97 -12.55 2.93 13.47
C PRO A 97 -13.06 1.73 14.25
N VAL A 98 -13.40 0.63 13.56
CA VAL A 98 -13.87 -0.61 14.20
C VAL A 98 -12.71 -1.41 14.74
N LEU A 99 -11.67 -1.61 13.90
CA LEU A 99 -10.47 -2.36 14.27
C LEU A 99 -9.45 -1.53 15.06
N GLN A 100 -9.63 -0.20 15.10
CA GLN A 100 -8.71 0.75 15.75
C GLN A 100 -7.27 0.63 15.22
N CYS A 101 -7.10 0.51 13.90
CA CYS A 101 -5.80 0.35 13.27
C CYS A 101 -5.73 1.01 11.88
N ALA A 102 -4.52 1.20 11.39
CA ALA A 102 -4.25 1.49 9.99
C ALA A 102 -4.68 0.29 9.13
N PHE A 103 -5.42 0.58 8.08
CA PHE A 103 -6.01 -0.42 7.22
C PHE A 103 -5.64 -0.15 5.76
N GLU A 104 -4.81 -1.01 5.20
CA GLU A 104 -4.40 -0.93 3.80
C GLU A 104 -5.58 -1.27 2.90
N ILE A 105 -5.96 -0.33 2.05
CA ILE A 105 -7.06 -0.51 1.10
C ILE A 105 -6.58 -0.70 -0.35
N SER A 106 -5.37 -0.25 -0.65
CA SER A 106 -4.80 -0.34 -2.00
C SER A 106 -3.29 -0.33 -1.92
N SER A 107 -2.65 -1.10 -2.80
CA SER A 107 -1.21 -1.05 -3.08
C SER A 107 -1.00 -0.74 -4.55
N MET A 108 -0.02 0.13 -4.88
CA MET A 108 0.24 0.55 -6.25
C MET A 108 1.70 0.97 -6.44
N GLY A 109 2.15 0.93 -7.70
CA GLY A 109 3.50 1.37 -8.04
C GLY A 109 3.76 1.42 -9.54
N ILE A 110 4.87 2.04 -9.88
CA ILE A 110 5.55 1.82 -11.15
C ILE A 110 6.21 0.45 -11.05
N ARG A 111 6.04 -0.38 -12.07
CA ARG A 111 6.69 -1.69 -12.10
C ARG A 111 8.19 -1.52 -12.32
N VAL A 112 8.95 -2.52 -11.89
CA VAL A 112 10.41 -2.53 -12.13
C VAL A 112 10.74 -2.32 -13.61
N ASP A 113 11.74 -1.51 -13.85
CA ASP A 113 12.47 -1.41 -15.11
C ASP A 113 13.77 -2.27 -15.06
N GLU A 114 14.60 -2.18 -16.09
CA GLU A 114 15.84 -2.94 -16.17
C GLU A 114 16.78 -2.64 -15.01
N ALA A 115 16.87 -1.37 -14.62
CA ALA A 115 17.81 -0.90 -13.59
C ALA A 115 17.32 -1.24 -12.19
N SER A 116 16.04 -0.97 -11.90
CA SER A 116 15.46 -1.27 -10.59
C SER A 116 15.35 -2.78 -10.36
N LEU A 117 14.97 -3.56 -11.38
CA LEU A 117 14.95 -5.02 -11.28
C LEU A 117 16.35 -5.58 -10.95
N ASP A 118 17.38 -5.13 -11.68
CA ASP A 118 18.76 -5.58 -11.46
C ASP A 118 19.24 -5.29 -10.03
N CYS A 119 19.01 -4.07 -9.58
CA CYS A 119 19.35 -3.61 -8.23
C CYS A 119 18.59 -4.38 -7.14
N GLN A 120 17.28 -4.50 -7.28
CA GLN A 120 16.40 -5.11 -6.28
C GLN A 120 16.62 -6.63 -6.15
N LEU A 121 16.88 -7.33 -7.25
CA LEU A 121 17.24 -8.75 -7.21
C LEU A 121 18.54 -8.98 -6.42
N HIS A 122 19.54 -8.11 -6.66
CA HIS A 122 20.82 -8.19 -5.93
C HIS A 122 20.63 -7.89 -4.44
N GLU A 123 19.90 -6.82 -4.09
CA GLU A 123 19.64 -6.44 -2.70
C GLU A 123 18.85 -7.51 -1.92
N ALA A 124 17.92 -8.17 -2.61
CA ALA A 124 17.11 -9.26 -2.05
C ALA A 124 17.87 -10.61 -2.02
N GLY A 125 19.06 -10.72 -2.62
CA GLY A 125 19.80 -11.98 -2.73
C GLY A 125 19.14 -13.01 -3.64
N CYS A 126 18.44 -12.55 -4.67
CA CYS A 126 17.66 -13.36 -5.62
C CYS A 126 18.26 -13.29 -7.05
N ASP A 127 19.59 -13.16 -7.17
CA ASP A 127 20.28 -13.00 -8.46
C ASP A 127 20.03 -14.16 -9.44
N ASP A 128 19.76 -15.35 -8.94
CA ASP A 128 19.37 -16.53 -9.73
C ASP A 128 18.12 -16.31 -10.56
N ARG A 129 17.19 -15.44 -10.14
CA ARG A 129 15.97 -15.11 -10.88
C ARG A 129 16.22 -14.40 -12.20
N ARG A 130 17.40 -13.80 -12.43
CA ARG A 130 17.79 -13.18 -13.71
C ARG A 130 17.67 -14.17 -14.88
N GLU A 131 17.82 -15.47 -14.61
CA GLU A 131 17.72 -16.52 -15.60
C GLU A 131 16.29 -16.90 -16.00
N LEU A 132 15.29 -16.43 -15.26
CA LEU A 132 13.89 -16.71 -15.56
C LEU A 132 13.42 -15.94 -16.82
N PRO A 133 12.49 -16.49 -17.62
CA PRO A 133 12.09 -15.89 -18.90
C PRO A 133 11.64 -14.43 -18.80
N PHE A 134 10.75 -14.10 -17.86
CA PHE A 134 10.27 -12.73 -17.65
C PHE A 134 11.43 -11.78 -17.32
N HIS A 135 12.30 -12.17 -16.39
CA HIS A 135 13.41 -11.32 -15.93
C HIS A 135 14.40 -11.06 -17.05
N LYS A 136 14.75 -12.09 -17.86
CA LYS A 136 15.58 -11.91 -19.05
C LYS A 136 14.99 -10.92 -20.03
N MET A 137 13.72 -11.06 -20.39
CA MET A 137 13.06 -10.17 -21.32
C MET A 137 13.04 -8.73 -20.82
N LEU A 138 12.76 -8.53 -19.52
CA LEU A 138 12.78 -7.20 -18.93
C LEU A 138 14.20 -6.61 -18.91
N LEU A 139 15.19 -7.35 -18.44
CA LEU A 139 16.59 -6.90 -18.39
C LEU A 139 17.18 -6.58 -19.77
N HIS A 140 16.65 -7.18 -20.85
CA HIS A 140 17.04 -6.87 -22.23
C HIS A 140 16.22 -5.77 -22.87
N GLY A 141 15.29 -5.13 -22.16
CA GLY A 141 14.43 -4.08 -22.69
C GLY A 141 13.39 -4.56 -23.72
N GLU A 142 13.03 -5.84 -23.67
CA GLU A 142 12.06 -6.44 -24.59
C GLU A 142 10.61 -6.24 -24.14
N LEU A 143 10.39 -5.79 -22.89
CA LEU A 143 9.05 -5.57 -22.33
C LEU A 143 8.75 -4.09 -22.17
N PRO A 144 7.47 -3.69 -22.31
CA PRO A 144 7.08 -2.30 -22.08
C PRO A 144 7.15 -1.95 -20.59
N LEU A 145 7.47 -0.69 -20.31
CA LEU A 145 7.35 -0.14 -18.97
C LEU A 145 5.87 -0.06 -18.57
N THR A 146 5.55 -0.44 -17.36
CA THR A 146 4.17 -0.53 -16.88
C THR A 146 4.02 0.07 -15.47
N MET A 147 2.78 0.38 -15.13
CA MET A 147 2.36 0.76 -13.79
C MET A 147 1.08 0.01 -13.45
N GLY A 148 0.77 -0.11 -12.19
CA GLY A 148 -0.46 -0.72 -11.78
C GLY A 148 -0.69 -0.66 -10.29
N GLY A 149 -1.88 -1.11 -9.89
CA GLY A 149 -2.25 -1.19 -8.49
C GLY A 149 -3.41 -2.14 -8.31
N GLY A 150 -3.61 -2.57 -7.07
CA GLY A 150 -4.73 -3.38 -6.66
C GLY A 150 -5.54 -2.68 -5.57
N ILE A 151 -6.85 -2.76 -5.67
CA ILE A 151 -7.76 -2.30 -4.63
C ILE A 151 -8.33 -3.52 -3.92
N GLY A 152 -8.18 -3.58 -2.61
CA GLY A 152 -8.71 -4.65 -1.78
C GLY A 152 -10.23 -4.57 -1.64
N GLN A 153 -10.99 -5.17 -2.56
CA GLN A 153 -12.46 -5.10 -2.57
C GLN A 153 -13.08 -5.44 -1.22
N SER A 154 -12.72 -6.58 -0.65
CA SER A 154 -13.22 -7.00 0.67
C SER A 154 -12.83 -6.03 1.79
N ARG A 155 -11.61 -5.49 1.74
CA ARG A 155 -11.15 -4.50 2.72
C ARG A 155 -11.96 -3.21 2.64
N ILE A 156 -12.22 -2.71 1.44
CA ILE A 156 -13.08 -1.52 1.27
C ILE A 156 -14.50 -1.80 1.77
N CYS A 157 -15.08 -2.95 1.42
CA CYS A 157 -16.39 -3.34 1.95
C CYS A 157 -16.39 -3.37 3.49
N MET A 158 -15.39 -4.01 4.11
CA MET A 158 -15.26 -4.03 5.58
C MET A 158 -15.24 -2.61 6.18
N LEU A 159 -14.45 -1.72 5.59
CA LEU A 159 -14.30 -0.34 6.06
C LEU A 159 -15.61 0.44 5.95
N MET A 160 -16.30 0.37 4.81
CA MET A 160 -17.51 1.13 4.52
C MET A 160 -18.71 0.65 5.34
N ILE A 161 -18.87 -0.67 5.53
CA ILE A 161 -19.99 -1.22 6.29
C ILE A 161 -19.69 -1.42 7.78
N GLY A 162 -18.44 -1.17 8.20
CA GLY A 162 -18.06 -1.16 9.61
C GLY A 162 -18.10 -2.54 10.27
N VAL A 163 -17.54 -3.57 9.62
CA VAL A 163 -17.47 -4.94 10.15
C VAL A 163 -16.05 -5.32 10.58
N CYS A 164 -15.96 -6.31 11.47
CA CYS A 164 -14.69 -6.70 12.09
C CYS A 164 -13.91 -7.76 11.32
N HIS A 165 -14.58 -8.57 10.51
CA HIS A 165 -13.97 -9.75 9.91
C HIS A 165 -14.28 -9.85 8.41
N ILE A 166 -13.28 -10.25 7.62
CA ILE A 166 -13.41 -10.36 6.16
C ILE A 166 -14.51 -11.37 5.73
N GLY A 167 -14.76 -12.37 6.53
CA GLY A 167 -15.85 -13.34 6.29
C GLY A 167 -17.25 -12.73 6.29
N GLU A 168 -17.42 -11.53 6.87
CA GLU A 168 -18.71 -10.81 6.87
C GLU A 168 -19.01 -10.11 5.55
N VAL A 169 -18.01 -9.99 4.67
CA VAL A 169 -18.13 -9.37 3.33
C VAL A 169 -17.88 -10.36 2.19
N GLN A 170 -17.72 -11.64 2.50
CA GLN A 170 -17.58 -12.71 1.51
C GLN A 170 -18.91 -13.44 1.34
N SER A 171 -19.31 -13.71 0.09
CA SER A 171 -20.37 -14.67 -0.19
C SER A 171 -19.86 -16.08 0.04
N SER A 172 -20.58 -16.87 0.80
CA SER A 172 -20.35 -18.31 0.96
C SER A 172 -20.79 -19.09 -0.29
#